data_9c905e4f5f4f9296bd8821f1b9ac6aa8
#
_entry.id   9c905e4f5f4f9296bd8821f1b9ac6aa8
#
_cell.length_a   1.000
_cell.length_b   1.000
_cell.length_c   1.000
_cell.angle_alpha   90.00
_cell.angle_beta   90.00
_cell.angle_gamma   90.00
#
_symmetry.space_group_name_H-M   'P 1'
#
loop_
_entity.id
_entity.type
_entity.pdbx_description
1 polymer ?
#
loop_
_entity_poly.entity_id
_entity_poly.type
_entity_poly.pdbx_seq_one_letter_code
_entity_poly.pdbx_strand_id
1 'polypeptide(L)'
;MLQIISHEVKNVDEWLSFKDERVKTFSKFAENIVDFVDTENSKHVSIFFNVLDEEEMDKVLSSDEVKNEAEKHGVVFDTMKRFIQK
;
A
#
# COMPACT_ATOMS: atom_id res chain seq x y z
N MET A 1 3.70 14.80 3.78
CA MET A 1 4.39 13.95 4.79
C MET A 1 4.65 12.57 4.19
N LEU A 2 5.90 12.13 4.21
CA LEU A 2 6.28 10.84 3.66
C LEU A 2 5.88 9.69 4.58
N GLN A 3 5.30 8.65 4.02
CA GLN A 3 4.89 7.45 4.75
C GLN A 3 5.23 6.19 3.96
N ILE A 4 5.34 5.09 4.68
CA ILE A 4 5.56 3.76 4.11
C ILE A 4 4.55 2.81 4.76
N ILE A 5 3.91 1.97 3.94
CA ILE A 5 3.16 0.82 4.41
C ILE A 5 3.89 -0.42 3.93
N SER A 6 4.22 -1.31 4.86
CA SER A 6 4.95 -2.55 4.59
C SER A 6 4.12 -3.75 5.02
N HIS A 7 4.13 -4.81 4.22
CA HIS A 7 3.39 -6.04 4.54
C HIS A 7 3.88 -7.19 3.68
N GLU A 8 3.45 -8.40 4.01
CA GLU A 8 3.64 -9.55 3.15
C GLU A 8 2.46 -9.68 2.19
N VAL A 9 2.70 -10.35 1.07
CA VAL A 9 1.68 -10.68 0.07
C VAL A 9 1.77 -12.17 -0.26
N LYS A 10 0.69 -12.71 -0.81
CA LYS A 10 0.65 -14.13 -1.21
C LYS A 10 1.50 -14.40 -2.45
N ASN A 11 1.57 -13.45 -3.37
CA ASN A 11 2.33 -13.54 -4.61
C ASN A 11 2.77 -12.15 -5.05
N VAL A 12 4.09 -11.93 -5.14
CA VAL A 12 4.66 -10.61 -5.45
C VAL A 12 4.31 -10.18 -6.88
N ASP A 13 4.43 -11.07 -7.85
CA ASP A 13 4.15 -10.72 -9.25
C ASP A 13 2.69 -10.34 -9.45
N GLU A 14 1.78 -11.05 -8.80
CA GLU A 14 0.35 -10.74 -8.83
C GLU A 14 0.09 -9.39 -8.17
N TRP A 15 0.70 -9.11 -7.01
CA TRP A 15 0.58 -7.83 -6.33
C TRP A 15 1.06 -6.68 -7.22
N LEU A 16 2.19 -6.85 -7.89
CA LEU A 16 2.73 -5.86 -8.83
C LEU A 16 1.79 -5.61 -10.02
N SER A 17 1.08 -6.64 -10.47
CA SER A 17 0.13 -6.51 -11.60
C SER A 17 -1.03 -5.57 -11.28
N PHE A 18 -1.33 -5.34 -9.99
CA PHE A 18 -2.38 -4.43 -9.53
C PHE A 18 -1.88 -3.02 -9.22
N LYS A 19 -0.68 -2.68 -9.63
CA LYS A 19 -0.07 -1.37 -9.36
C LYS A 19 -0.97 -0.19 -9.75
N ASP A 20 -1.58 -0.24 -10.93
CA ASP A 20 -2.40 0.86 -11.43
C ASP A 20 -3.63 1.09 -10.55
N GLU A 21 -4.28 0.03 -10.05
CA GLU A 21 -5.39 0.14 -9.10
C GLU A 21 -4.92 0.79 -7.80
N ARG A 22 -3.78 0.35 -7.29
CA ARG A 22 -3.22 0.85 -6.04
C ARG A 22 -2.86 2.33 -6.14
N VAL A 23 -2.21 2.72 -7.23
CA VAL A 23 -1.88 4.13 -7.49
C VAL A 23 -3.14 4.98 -7.56
N LYS A 24 -4.18 4.49 -8.23
CA LYS A 24 -5.46 5.20 -8.34
C LYS A 24 -6.08 5.43 -6.95
N THR A 25 -6.09 4.40 -6.11
CA THR A 25 -6.64 4.47 -4.75
C THR A 25 -5.85 5.47 -3.90
N PHE A 26 -4.52 5.34 -3.88
CA PHE A 26 -3.65 6.19 -3.06
C PHE A 26 -3.61 7.63 -3.57
N SER A 27 -3.85 7.86 -4.86
CA SER A 27 -3.88 9.22 -5.43
C SER A 27 -5.01 10.08 -4.88
N LYS A 28 -6.00 9.48 -4.21
CA LYS A 28 -7.07 10.23 -3.55
C LYS A 28 -6.54 11.08 -2.39
N PHE A 29 -5.42 10.72 -1.79
CA PHE A 29 -4.87 11.41 -0.60
C PHE A 29 -3.36 11.64 -0.65
N ALA A 30 -2.67 11.16 -1.66
CA ALA A 30 -1.21 11.17 -1.72
C ALA A 30 -0.69 11.37 -3.14
N GLU A 31 0.61 11.63 -3.24
CA GLU A 31 1.34 11.71 -4.50
C GLU A 31 2.65 10.91 -4.40
N ASN A 32 3.34 10.73 -5.53
CA ASN A 32 4.63 10.02 -5.60
C ASN A 32 4.54 8.62 -4.98
N ILE A 33 3.57 7.85 -5.47
CA ILE A 33 3.29 6.51 -4.97
C ILE A 33 4.24 5.53 -5.64
N VAL A 34 5.07 4.83 -4.85
CA VAL A 34 6.11 3.93 -5.37
C VAL A 34 6.04 2.59 -4.65
N ASP A 35 6.03 1.51 -5.42
CA ASP A 35 6.11 0.15 -4.89
C ASP A 35 7.56 -0.27 -4.73
N PHE A 36 7.84 -0.99 -3.65
CA PHE A 36 9.15 -1.60 -3.39
C PHE A 36 8.97 -3.10 -3.15
N VAL A 37 9.91 -3.88 -3.65
CA VAL A 37 9.97 -5.32 -3.41
C VAL A 37 11.27 -5.67 -2.70
N ASP A 38 11.27 -6.79 -1.97
CA ASP A 38 12.45 -7.25 -1.26
C ASP A 38 13.48 -7.79 -2.26
N THR A 39 14.73 -7.35 -2.14
CA THR A 39 15.83 -7.82 -2.98
C THR A 39 16.16 -9.30 -2.76
N GLU A 40 15.74 -9.87 -1.64
CA GLU A 40 15.94 -11.28 -1.27
C GLU A 40 14.84 -12.19 -1.81
N ASN A 41 13.96 -11.66 -2.66
CA ASN A 41 12.84 -12.40 -3.25
C ASN A 41 11.86 -12.99 -2.22
N SER A 42 11.72 -12.36 -1.06
CA SER A 42 10.70 -12.73 -0.10
C SER A 42 9.33 -12.24 -0.56
N LYS A 43 8.29 -12.57 0.22
CA LYS A 43 6.94 -12.07 -0.04
C LYS A 43 6.68 -10.71 0.60
N HIS A 44 7.71 -10.05 1.12
CA HIS A 44 7.61 -8.75 1.78
C HIS A 44 7.71 -7.62 0.77
N VAL A 45 6.77 -6.67 0.84
CA VAL A 45 6.69 -5.53 -0.07
C VAL A 45 6.41 -4.26 0.71
N SER A 46 6.60 -3.11 0.07
CA SER A 46 6.32 -1.81 0.68
C SER A 46 5.75 -0.85 -0.35
N ILE A 47 4.93 0.08 0.13
CA ILE A 47 4.43 1.21 -0.66
C ILE A 47 4.93 2.48 0.00
N PHE A 48 5.62 3.31 -0.77
CA PHE A 48 6.09 4.64 -0.34
C PHE A 48 5.19 5.69 -0.97
N PHE A 49 4.80 6.70 -0.20
CA PHE A 49 3.94 7.77 -0.72
C PHE A 49 4.06 9.04 0.12
N ASN A 50 3.78 10.18 -0.52
CA ASN A 50 3.75 11.47 0.15
C ASN A 50 2.29 11.87 0.41
N VAL A 51 1.88 11.93 1.67
CA VAL A 51 0.50 12.24 2.06
C VAL A 51 0.23 13.73 1.91
N LEU A 52 -0.83 14.06 1.18
CA LEU A 52 -1.31 15.42 0.98
C LEU A 52 -2.51 15.74 1.88
N ASP A 53 -3.29 14.74 2.26
CA ASP A 53 -4.51 14.89 3.05
C ASP A 53 -4.67 13.69 4.00
N GLU A 54 -4.30 13.88 5.27
CA GLU A 54 -4.34 12.81 6.27
C GLU A 54 -5.76 12.37 6.60
N GLU A 55 -6.72 13.29 6.64
CA GLU A 55 -8.12 12.95 6.93
C GLU A 55 -8.69 12.06 5.83
N GLU A 56 -8.42 12.42 4.58
CA GLU A 56 -8.85 11.62 3.44
C GLU A 56 -8.16 10.26 3.42
N MET A 57 -6.87 10.21 3.77
CA MET A 57 -6.13 8.95 3.90
C MET A 57 -6.80 8.01 4.88
N ASP A 58 -7.11 8.48 6.08
CA ASP A 58 -7.74 7.66 7.12
C ASP A 58 -9.09 7.14 6.66
N LYS A 59 -9.87 8.00 6.00
CA LYS A 59 -11.19 7.65 5.47
C LYS A 59 -11.08 6.58 4.37
N VAL A 60 -10.18 6.77 3.41
CA VAL A 60 -10.00 5.84 2.28
C VAL A 60 -9.45 4.51 2.78
N LEU A 61 -8.39 4.52 3.58
CA LEU A 61 -7.72 3.29 4.04
C LEU A 61 -8.55 2.48 5.02
N SER A 62 -9.53 3.08 5.69
CA SER A 62 -10.45 2.37 6.59
C SER A 62 -11.71 1.87 5.89
N SER A 63 -11.89 2.18 4.62
CA SER A 63 -13.09 1.79 3.87
C SER A 63 -13.12 0.29 3.54
N ASP A 64 -14.33 -0.27 3.43
CA ASP A 64 -14.51 -1.65 3.01
C ASP A 64 -14.03 -1.89 1.57
N GLU A 65 -14.17 -0.89 0.71
CA GLU A 65 -13.68 -0.94 -0.68
C GLU A 65 -12.18 -1.21 -0.72
N VAL A 66 -11.40 -0.48 0.07
CA VAL A 66 -9.95 -0.63 0.10
C VAL A 66 -9.56 -1.96 0.74
N LYS A 67 -10.27 -2.38 1.77
CA LYS A 67 -10.05 -3.69 2.38
C LYS A 67 -10.24 -4.81 1.36
N ASN A 68 -11.31 -4.75 0.58
CA ASN A 68 -11.60 -5.73 -0.46
C ASN A 68 -10.54 -5.68 -1.58
N GLU A 69 -10.10 -4.49 -1.97
CA GLU A 69 -9.03 -4.30 -2.94
C GLU A 69 -7.73 -4.95 -2.45
N ALA A 70 -7.35 -4.71 -1.20
CA ALA A 70 -6.16 -5.28 -0.60
C ALA A 70 -6.23 -6.82 -0.54
N GLU A 71 -7.38 -7.38 -0.21
CA GLU A 71 -7.60 -8.84 -0.24
C GLU A 71 -7.37 -9.39 -1.65
N LYS A 72 -7.92 -8.73 -2.65
CA LYS A 72 -7.75 -9.09 -4.06
C LYS A 72 -6.27 -9.06 -4.46
N HIS A 73 -5.51 -8.10 -3.94
CA HIS A 73 -4.08 -7.97 -4.22
C HIS A 73 -3.22 -8.96 -3.43
N GLY A 74 -3.82 -9.76 -2.58
CA GLY A 74 -3.13 -10.80 -1.83
C GLY A 74 -2.41 -10.30 -0.57
N VAL A 75 -2.82 -9.16 -0.02
CA VAL A 75 -2.22 -8.60 1.19
C VAL A 75 -2.49 -9.49 2.41
N VAL A 76 -1.46 -9.78 3.18
CA VAL A 76 -1.54 -10.50 4.45
C VAL A 76 -1.66 -9.47 5.56
N PHE A 77 -2.88 -9.21 6.04
CA PHE A 77 -3.20 -8.07 6.90
C PHE A 77 -2.47 -8.04 8.24
N ASP A 78 -2.27 -9.19 8.87
CA ASP A 78 -1.61 -9.24 10.17
C ASP A 78 -0.11 -8.96 10.12
N THR A 79 0.47 -8.82 8.94
CA THR A 79 1.87 -8.44 8.74
C THR A 79 2.06 -6.95 8.46
N MET A 80 0.98 -6.20 8.37
CA MET A 80 1.02 -4.80 7.97
C MET A 80 1.67 -3.91 9.02
N LYS A 81 2.62 -3.06 8.58
CA LYS A 81 3.26 -2.04 9.40
C LYS A 81 3.23 -0.71 8.66
N ARG A 82 3.03 0.35 9.41
CA ARG A 82 3.02 1.70 8.86
C ARG A 82 4.13 2.52 9.50
N PHE A 83 4.87 3.24 8.67
CA PHE A 83 5.97 4.11 9.10
C PHE A 83 5.69 5.54 8.64
N ILE A 84 5.91 6.50 9.50
CA ILE A 84 5.77 7.91 9.16
C ILE A 84 7.11 8.62 9.32
N GLN A 85 7.34 9.63 8.49
CA GLN A 85 8.54 10.45 8.54
C GLN A 85 8.61 11.20 9.88
N LYS A 86 9.80 11.26 10.47
CA LYS A 86 10.06 12.02 11.70
C LYS A 86 10.87 13.28 11.47
#